data_4b8f5e061815789d4578a7b877e76c16
#
_entry.id   4b8f5e061815789d4578a7b877e76c16
#
_cell.length_a   1.000
_cell.length_b   1.000
_cell.length_c   1.000
_cell.angle_alpha   90.00
_cell.angle_beta   90.00
_cell.angle_gamma   90.00
#
_symmetry.space_group_name_H-M   'P 1'
#
loop_
_entity.id
_entity.type
_entity.pdbx_description
1 polymer ?
#
loop_
_entity_poly.entity_id
_entity_poly.type
_entity_poly.pdbx_seq_one_letter_code
_entity_poly.pdbx_strand_id
1 'polypeptide(L)'
;MQKINDPNLNSKLKNKNITIIGGAGFIGHNLSLKLKDLNANVTIIDSLQVNNLGYYTTNYITNPNSERYIAFINERLSLIRKTSIPLHIIDARDYHLLSKVLSATDPDVIIHLAAVSHANRSNKDPFSTFDHSLRTLENALDVSRDKLPQFIYFSSSMVYGNFDGESVTEDRICNPLGIYASLKFSGEKIVMGYNQVFNLPYTIIRPSALYGERCVSRRVGQAFIENALSGKDLSVNGDGNDSLDFTYIDDLVQGITLTIDQPKAINQIFNITYGSARKINQLAEIVKSSFPNLKIKYNPRDELMPERGTLSIDKAKKLLGYEPSFPLEDGFVKYINWYKEFAQKNPSLFINK
;
A
#
# COMPACT_ATOMS: atom_id res chain seq x y z
N MET A 1 0.90 15.62 -8.12
CA MET A 1 2.20 14.90 -8.11
C MET A 1 3.33 15.91 -8.25
N GLN A 2 4.17 16.04 -7.23
CA GLN A 2 5.42 16.79 -7.40
C GLN A 2 6.30 16.07 -8.43
N LYS A 3 6.82 16.83 -9.38
CA LYS A 3 7.79 16.30 -10.34
C LYS A 3 9.08 16.00 -9.57
N ILE A 4 9.39 14.72 -9.37
CA ILE A 4 10.75 14.32 -9.03
C ILE A 4 11.56 14.59 -10.30
N ASN A 5 12.10 15.81 -10.44
CA ASN A 5 12.99 16.15 -11.53
C ASN A 5 14.42 15.73 -11.15
N ASP A 6 14.64 14.42 -10.96
CA ASP A 6 15.96 13.86 -10.95
C ASP A 6 16.27 13.29 -12.35
N PRO A 7 17.11 13.98 -13.15
CA PRO A 7 17.48 13.52 -14.49
C PRO A 7 18.13 12.13 -14.47
N ASN A 8 18.83 11.78 -13.39
CA ASN A 8 19.50 10.49 -13.24
C ASN A 8 18.47 9.36 -13.04
N LEU A 9 17.40 9.61 -12.27
CA LEU A 9 16.33 8.65 -12.07
C LEU A 9 15.53 8.40 -13.37
N ASN A 10 15.24 9.47 -14.12
CA ASN A 10 14.59 9.37 -15.44
C ASN A 10 15.41 8.53 -16.43
N SER A 11 16.74 8.68 -16.43
CA SER A 11 17.61 7.92 -17.34
C SER A 11 17.70 6.44 -16.98
N LYS A 12 17.69 6.11 -15.69
CA LYS A 12 17.77 4.72 -15.18
C LYS A 12 16.51 3.91 -15.46
N LEU A 13 15.33 4.52 -15.34
CA LEU A 13 14.05 3.81 -15.49
C LEU A 13 13.54 3.80 -16.93
N LYS A 14 14.13 4.59 -17.81
CA LYS A 14 13.73 4.66 -19.23
C LYS A 14 13.86 3.28 -19.89
N ASN A 15 12.75 2.81 -20.47
CA ASN A 15 12.61 1.52 -21.15
C ASN A 15 12.76 0.28 -20.26
N LYS A 16 12.87 0.41 -18.92
CA LYS A 16 12.83 -0.74 -17.99
C LYS A 16 11.47 -1.43 -18.06
N ASN A 17 11.47 -2.73 -18.21
CA ASN A 17 10.27 -3.56 -18.17
C ASN A 17 9.90 -3.85 -16.71
N ILE A 18 8.83 -3.25 -16.23
CA ILE A 18 8.39 -3.37 -14.84
C ILE A 18 7.00 -3.97 -14.79
N THR A 19 6.88 -5.14 -14.17
CA THR A 19 5.58 -5.79 -13.96
C THR A 19 5.13 -5.63 -12.51
N ILE A 20 3.90 -5.14 -12.32
CA ILE A 20 3.31 -4.91 -10.99
C ILE A 20 2.14 -5.89 -10.79
N ILE A 21 2.33 -6.88 -9.91
CA ILE A 21 1.30 -7.84 -9.51
C ILE A 21 0.47 -7.25 -8.37
N GLY A 22 -0.83 -7.07 -8.57
CA GLY A 22 -1.70 -6.27 -7.72
C GLY A 22 -1.69 -4.78 -8.11
N GLY A 23 -1.34 -4.48 -9.37
CA GLY A 23 -1.08 -3.12 -9.85
C GLY A 23 -2.32 -2.24 -10.03
N ALA A 24 -3.55 -2.78 -10.05
CA ALA A 24 -4.79 -1.99 -10.04
C ALA A 24 -5.28 -1.63 -8.63
N GLY A 25 -4.53 -2.04 -7.59
CA GLY A 25 -4.78 -1.68 -6.19
C GLY A 25 -4.43 -0.22 -5.86
N PHE A 26 -4.56 0.16 -4.57
CA PHE A 26 -4.28 1.53 -4.10
C PHE A 26 -2.82 1.94 -4.34
N ILE A 27 -1.86 1.14 -3.93
CA ILE A 27 -0.43 1.43 -4.14
C ILE A 27 -0.10 1.28 -5.63
N GLY A 28 -0.53 0.17 -6.22
CA GLY A 28 -0.12 -0.23 -7.57
C GLY A 28 -0.48 0.79 -8.65
N HIS A 29 -1.71 1.35 -8.64
CA HIS A 29 -2.08 2.33 -9.67
C HIS A 29 -1.28 3.63 -9.57
N ASN A 30 -1.02 4.15 -8.34
CA ASN A 30 -0.20 5.35 -8.16
C ASN A 30 1.24 5.11 -8.62
N LEU A 31 1.80 3.96 -8.27
CA LEU A 31 3.14 3.56 -8.68
C LEU A 31 3.24 3.37 -10.20
N SER A 32 2.27 2.69 -10.80
CA SER A 32 2.22 2.47 -12.26
C SER A 32 2.20 3.78 -13.03
N LEU A 33 1.38 4.73 -12.61
CA LEU A 33 1.32 6.06 -13.22
C LEU A 33 2.67 6.79 -13.10
N LYS A 34 3.27 6.77 -11.91
CA LYS A 34 4.58 7.42 -11.68
C LYS A 34 5.69 6.81 -12.53
N LEU A 35 5.76 5.48 -12.59
CA LEU A 35 6.77 4.77 -13.39
C LEU A 35 6.58 5.04 -14.89
N LYS A 36 5.33 5.13 -15.35
CA LYS A 36 5.02 5.53 -16.74
C LYS A 36 5.49 6.95 -17.05
N ASP A 37 5.27 7.90 -16.12
CA ASP A 37 5.77 9.28 -16.25
C ASP A 37 7.32 9.35 -16.31
N LEU A 38 8.00 8.35 -15.71
CA LEU A 38 9.45 8.17 -15.77
C LEU A 38 9.92 7.36 -16.99
N ASN A 39 9.05 7.15 -17.97
CA ASN A 39 9.29 6.42 -19.22
C ASN A 39 9.66 4.94 -19.07
N ALA A 40 9.25 4.29 -17.98
CA ALA A 40 9.33 2.84 -17.86
C ALA A 40 8.25 2.14 -18.72
N ASN A 41 8.52 0.92 -19.15
CA ASN A 41 7.56 0.01 -19.76
C ASN A 41 6.82 -0.73 -18.64
N VAL A 42 5.66 -0.20 -18.25
CA VAL A 42 4.89 -0.74 -17.11
C VAL A 42 3.83 -1.72 -17.60
N THR A 43 3.73 -2.87 -16.96
CA THR A 43 2.64 -3.85 -17.13
C THR A 43 1.98 -4.12 -15.77
N ILE A 44 0.66 -4.17 -15.76
CA ILE A 44 -0.14 -4.49 -14.57
C ILE A 44 -0.74 -5.89 -14.70
N ILE A 45 -0.63 -6.68 -13.64
CA ILE A 45 -1.36 -7.93 -13.43
C ILE A 45 -2.24 -7.74 -12.20
N ASP A 46 -3.56 -7.95 -12.33
CA ASP A 46 -4.51 -7.81 -11.22
C ASP A 46 -5.77 -8.63 -11.50
N SER A 47 -6.27 -9.37 -10.52
CA SER A 47 -7.53 -10.12 -10.65
C SER A 47 -8.77 -9.26 -10.44
N LEU A 48 -8.63 -8.03 -9.97
CA LEU A 48 -9.68 -7.12 -9.54
C LEU A 48 -10.60 -7.67 -8.43
N GLN A 49 -10.15 -8.67 -7.67
CA GLN A 49 -10.93 -9.36 -6.64
C GLN A 49 -10.74 -8.74 -5.25
N VAL A 50 -9.51 -8.60 -4.78
CA VAL A 50 -9.23 -8.18 -3.39
C VAL A 50 -9.18 -6.66 -3.27
N ASN A 51 -10.07 -6.07 -2.46
CA ASN A 51 -10.21 -4.61 -2.32
C ASN A 51 -10.33 -3.88 -3.67
N ASN A 52 -11.01 -4.51 -4.61
CA ASN A 52 -11.19 -4.02 -5.98
C ASN A 52 -12.62 -4.32 -6.47
N LEU A 53 -12.92 -4.15 -7.76
CA LEU A 53 -14.27 -4.25 -8.32
C LEU A 53 -14.98 -5.53 -7.89
N GLY A 54 -14.36 -6.69 -8.02
CA GLY A 54 -14.98 -7.97 -7.66
C GLY A 54 -15.50 -8.00 -6.23
N TYR A 55 -14.72 -7.52 -5.26
CA TYR A 55 -15.15 -7.47 -3.86
C TYR A 55 -16.35 -6.54 -3.65
N TYR A 56 -16.31 -5.32 -4.19
CA TYR A 56 -17.35 -4.33 -3.92
C TYR A 56 -18.62 -4.56 -4.73
N THR A 57 -18.54 -5.18 -5.91
CA THR A 57 -19.72 -5.59 -6.67
C THR A 57 -20.44 -6.77 -6.02
N THR A 58 -19.69 -7.78 -5.55
CA THR A 58 -20.27 -8.94 -4.84
C THR A 58 -20.92 -8.51 -3.51
N ASN A 59 -20.31 -7.55 -2.79
CA ASN A 59 -20.80 -7.07 -1.49
C ASN A 59 -21.59 -5.76 -1.61
N TYR A 60 -22.19 -5.48 -2.76
CA TYR A 60 -22.83 -4.20 -3.05
C TYR A 60 -23.95 -3.85 -2.07
N ILE A 61 -24.79 -4.83 -1.72
CA ILE A 61 -25.93 -4.64 -0.81
C ILE A 61 -25.47 -4.58 0.66
N THR A 62 -24.47 -5.39 1.04
CA THR A 62 -24.06 -5.57 2.44
C THR A 62 -23.03 -4.53 2.92
N ASN A 63 -22.33 -3.89 2.01
CA ASN A 63 -21.35 -2.86 2.34
C ASN A 63 -21.85 -1.47 1.91
N PRO A 64 -22.23 -0.59 2.84
CA PRO A 64 -22.82 0.72 2.54
C PRO A 64 -21.89 1.67 1.79
N ASN A 65 -20.59 1.38 1.72
CA ASN A 65 -19.62 2.17 0.99
C ASN A 65 -19.32 1.65 -0.42
N SER A 66 -19.96 0.56 -0.87
CA SER A 66 -19.65 -0.09 -2.15
C SER A 66 -19.74 0.86 -3.34
N GLU A 67 -20.81 1.64 -3.46
CA GLU A 67 -20.99 2.60 -4.57
C GLU A 67 -19.82 3.59 -4.64
N ARG A 68 -19.47 4.19 -3.50
CA ARG A 68 -18.36 5.15 -3.39
C ARG A 68 -17.02 4.50 -3.78
N TYR A 69 -16.76 3.29 -3.28
CA TYR A 69 -15.50 2.61 -3.56
C TYR A 69 -15.41 2.10 -4.99
N ILE A 70 -16.52 1.68 -5.59
CA ILE A 70 -16.59 1.38 -7.02
C ILE A 70 -16.25 2.63 -7.84
N ALA A 71 -16.75 3.80 -7.47
CA ALA A 71 -16.43 5.05 -8.16
C ALA A 71 -14.93 5.40 -8.05
N PHE A 72 -14.30 5.22 -6.87
CA PHE A 72 -12.86 5.40 -6.71
C PHE A 72 -12.05 4.41 -7.55
N ILE A 73 -12.48 3.15 -7.62
CA ILE A 73 -11.81 2.12 -8.42
C ILE A 73 -11.95 2.42 -9.91
N ASN A 74 -13.12 2.85 -10.36
CA ASN A 74 -13.33 3.25 -11.75
C ASN A 74 -12.44 4.44 -12.14
N GLU A 75 -12.20 5.39 -11.23
CA GLU A 75 -11.22 6.46 -11.45
C GLU A 75 -9.80 5.91 -11.61
N ARG A 76 -9.36 4.95 -10.75
CA ARG A 76 -8.05 4.27 -10.92
C ARG A 76 -7.92 3.62 -12.29
N LEU A 77 -8.91 2.80 -12.68
CA LEU A 77 -8.91 2.09 -13.97
C LEU A 77 -8.94 3.06 -15.15
N SER A 78 -9.66 4.18 -15.02
CA SER A 78 -9.67 5.24 -16.03
C SER A 78 -8.30 5.89 -16.19
N LEU A 79 -7.58 6.16 -15.10
CA LEU A 79 -6.22 6.71 -15.11
C LEU A 79 -5.24 5.74 -15.78
N ILE A 80 -5.27 4.45 -15.42
CA ILE A 80 -4.45 3.39 -16.02
C ILE A 80 -4.71 3.34 -17.54
N ARG A 81 -5.98 3.33 -17.96
CA ARG A 81 -6.35 3.29 -19.37
C ARG A 81 -5.87 4.53 -20.15
N LYS A 82 -6.02 5.73 -19.57
CA LYS A 82 -5.59 6.99 -20.19
C LYS A 82 -4.09 7.04 -20.45
N THR A 83 -3.28 6.37 -19.66
CA THR A 83 -1.82 6.28 -19.82
C THR A 83 -1.39 5.11 -20.70
N SER A 84 -2.35 4.34 -21.24
CA SER A 84 -2.09 3.16 -22.09
C SER A 84 -1.19 2.12 -21.42
N ILE A 85 -1.27 1.97 -20.10
CA ILE A 85 -0.59 0.90 -19.38
C ILE A 85 -1.36 -0.40 -19.59
N PRO A 86 -0.72 -1.49 -20.10
CA PRO A 86 -1.35 -2.79 -20.22
C PRO A 86 -1.83 -3.31 -18.86
N LEU A 87 -3.10 -3.75 -18.80
CA LEU A 87 -3.69 -4.40 -17.63
C LEU A 87 -4.14 -5.81 -18.02
N HIS A 88 -3.45 -6.82 -17.49
CA HIS A 88 -3.83 -8.21 -17.60
C HIS A 88 -4.73 -8.59 -16.43
N ILE A 89 -6.02 -8.85 -16.71
CA ILE A 89 -7.00 -9.25 -15.68
C ILE A 89 -6.88 -10.76 -15.51
N ILE A 90 -5.93 -11.19 -14.66
CA ILE A 90 -5.69 -12.60 -14.33
C ILE A 90 -5.46 -12.75 -12.82
N ASP A 91 -5.72 -13.94 -12.32
CA ASP A 91 -5.43 -14.28 -10.93
C ASP A 91 -3.99 -14.81 -10.82
N ALA A 92 -3.17 -14.16 -10.01
CA ALA A 92 -1.78 -14.59 -9.81
C ALA A 92 -1.65 -15.96 -9.07
N ARG A 93 -2.76 -16.52 -8.58
CA ARG A 93 -2.82 -17.92 -8.10
C ARG A 93 -2.84 -18.95 -9.24
N ASP A 94 -3.23 -18.52 -10.44
CA ASP A 94 -3.10 -19.34 -11.64
C ASP A 94 -1.66 -19.27 -12.16
N TYR A 95 -0.89 -20.29 -11.84
CA TYR A 95 0.52 -20.37 -12.20
C TYR A 95 0.75 -20.29 -13.71
N HIS A 96 -0.09 -20.97 -14.51
CA HIS A 96 0.11 -21.03 -15.96
C HIS A 96 -0.19 -19.70 -16.64
N LEU A 97 -1.27 -19.02 -16.24
CA LEU A 97 -1.58 -17.69 -16.76
C LEU A 97 -0.54 -16.67 -16.34
N LEU A 98 -0.10 -16.69 -15.08
CA LEU A 98 0.95 -15.81 -14.57
C LEU A 98 2.26 -16.02 -15.33
N SER A 99 2.71 -17.28 -15.50
CA SER A 99 3.92 -17.64 -16.23
C SER A 99 3.87 -17.16 -17.68
N LYS A 100 2.74 -17.33 -18.36
CA LYS A 100 2.55 -16.87 -19.74
C LYS A 100 2.74 -15.36 -19.87
N VAL A 101 2.15 -14.56 -18.95
CA VAL A 101 2.27 -13.10 -18.99
C VAL A 101 3.68 -12.65 -18.63
N LEU A 102 4.29 -13.20 -17.58
CA LEU A 102 5.66 -12.85 -17.18
C LEU A 102 6.69 -13.23 -18.25
N SER A 103 6.51 -14.37 -18.92
CA SER A 103 7.37 -14.75 -20.05
C SER A 103 7.24 -13.82 -21.24
N ALA A 104 6.03 -13.32 -21.52
CA ALA A 104 5.78 -12.42 -22.66
C ALA A 104 6.27 -10.98 -22.38
N THR A 105 6.22 -10.52 -21.12
CA THR A 105 6.63 -9.16 -20.73
C THR A 105 8.11 -9.05 -20.40
N ASP A 106 8.76 -10.17 -20.13
CA ASP A 106 10.18 -10.31 -19.79
C ASP A 106 10.68 -9.18 -18.84
N PRO A 107 10.17 -9.13 -17.59
CA PRO A 107 10.40 -8.00 -16.72
C PRO A 107 11.83 -7.96 -16.18
N ASP A 108 12.43 -6.76 -16.17
CA ASP A 108 13.65 -6.45 -15.40
C ASP A 108 13.36 -6.38 -13.89
N VAL A 109 12.13 -5.96 -13.56
CA VAL A 109 11.68 -5.77 -12.17
C VAL A 109 10.26 -6.29 -11.99
N ILE A 110 10.04 -7.09 -10.95
CA ILE A 110 8.71 -7.51 -10.52
C ILE A 110 8.40 -6.88 -9.17
N ILE A 111 7.25 -6.21 -9.07
CA ILE A 111 6.77 -5.60 -7.82
C ILE A 111 5.53 -6.36 -7.38
N HIS A 112 5.64 -7.10 -6.27
CA HIS A 112 4.57 -7.94 -5.75
C HIS A 112 3.79 -7.21 -4.65
N LEU A 113 2.59 -6.72 -5.01
CA LEU A 113 1.63 -6.04 -4.13
C LEU A 113 0.41 -6.90 -3.81
N ALA A 114 0.19 -7.99 -4.56
CA ALA A 114 -0.99 -8.83 -4.40
C ALA A 114 -1.01 -9.49 -3.01
N ALA A 115 -2.00 -9.12 -2.20
CA ALA A 115 -2.25 -9.69 -0.89
C ALA A 115 -3.58 -9.18 -0.31
N VAL A 116 -4.11 -9.86 0.70
CA VAL A 116 -5.11 -9.27 1.59
C VAL A 116 -4.42 -8.24 2.48
N SER A 117 -4.83 -6.99 2.44
CA SER A 117 -4.13 -5.85 3.07
C SER A 117 -4.72 -5.40 4.41
N HIS A 118 -5.62 -6.18 5.03
CA HIS A 118 -6.38 -5.77 6.21
C HIS A 118 -6.31 -6.81 7.33
N ALA A 119 -5.73 -6.47 8.49
CA ALA A 119 -5.55 -7.38 9.62
C ALA A 119 -6.88 -7.98 10.10
N ASN A 120 -7.91 -7.15 10.32
CA ASN A 120 -9.23 -7.64 10.79
C ASN A 120 -9.92 -8.58 9.79
N ARG A 121 -9.72 -8.36 8.49
CA ARG A 121 -10.23 -9.26 7.46
C ARG A 121 -9.45 -10.58 7.46
N SER A 122 -8.15 -10.52 7.63
CA SER A 122 -7.28 -11.69 7.69
C SER A 122 -7.61 -12.59 8.87
N ASN A 123 -7.93 -12.00 10.02
CA ASN A 123 -8.34 -12.76 11.21
C ASN A 123 -9.73 -13.42 11.04
N LYS A 124 -10.63 -12.82 10.23
CA LYS A 124 -11.96 -13.38 9.95
C LYS A 124 -11.95 -14.49 8.88
N ASP A 125 -11.03 -14.38 7.92
CA ASP A 125 -10.90 -15.34 6.81
C ASP A 125 -9.41 -15.67 6.57
N PRO A 126 -8.80 -16.51 7.45
CA PRO A 126 -7.41 -16.91 7.32
C PRO A 126 -7.12 -17.70 6.03
N PHE A 127 -8.04 -18.55 5.60
CA PHE A 127 -7.89 -19.39 4.40
C PHE A 127 -7.71 -18.53 3.14
N SER A 128 -8.65 -17.63 2.89
CA SER A 128 -8.56 -16.72 1.75
C SER A 128 -7.34 -15.80 1.84
N THR A 129 -6.98 -15.36 3.06
CA THR A 129 -5.82 -14.50 3.27
C THR A 129 -4.52 -15.22 2.94
N PHE A 130 -4.35 -16.48 3.35
CA PHE A 130 -3.20 -17.31 3.03
C PHE A 130 -3.07 -17.46 1.51
N ASP A 131 -4.14 -17.88 0.86
CA ASP A 131 -4.18 -18.18 -0.56
C ASP A 131 -3.88 -16.94 -1.43
N HIS A 132 -4.49 -15.81 -1.13
CA HIS A 132 -4.23 -14.55 -1.86
C HIS A 132 -2.88 -13.89 -1.51
N SER A 133 -2.23 -14.26 -0.42
CA SER A 133 -0.98 -13.63 0.00
C SER A 133 0.25 -14.49 -0.31
N LEU A 134 0.26 -15.75 0.14
CA LEU A 134 1.43 -16.61 -0.04
C LEU A 134 1.40 -17.42 -1.34
N ARG A 135 0.23 -17.89 -1.80
CA ARG A 135 0.15 -18.60 -3.08
C ARG A 135 0.51 -17.70 -4.26
N THR A 136 0.01 -16.46 -4.28
CA THR A 136 0.39 -15.49 -5.32
C THR A 136 1.87 -15.14 -5.28
N LEU A 137 2.46 -15.07 -4.08
CA LEU A 137 3.89 -14.80 -3.88
C LEU A 137 4.74 -15.97 -4.38
N GLU A 138 4.41 -17.20 -3.96
CA GLU A 138 5.11 -18.41 -4.38
C GLU A 138 5.13 -18.54 -5.90
N ASN A 139 3.97 -18.43 -6.55
CA ASN A 139 3.87 -18.51 -8.00
C ASN A 139 4.75 -17.44 -8.69
N ALA A 140 4.72 -16.21 -8.19
CA ALA A 140 5.52 -15.13 -8.77
C ALA A 140 7.03 -15.36 -8.60
N LEU A 141 7.46 -15.85 -7.45
CA LEU A 141 8.86 -16.18 -7.18
C LEU A 141 9.34 -17.36 -8.05
N ASP A 142 8.54 -18.42 -8.13
CA ASP A 142 8.92 -19.60 -8.90
C ASP A 142 9.06 -19.32 -10.39
N VAL A 143 8.13 -18.56 -10.97
CA VAL A 143 8.23 -18.12 -12.38
C VAL A 143 9.45 -17.22 -12.61
N SER A 144 9.91 -16.49 -11.58
CA SER A 144 11.01 -15.52 -11.69
C SER A 144 12.40 -16.13 -11.52
N ARG A 145 12.51 -17.35 -10.99
CA ARG A 145 13.78 -17.93 -10.53
C ARG A 145 14.83 -18.15 -11.64
N ASP A 146 14.40 -18.33 -12.89
CA ASP A 146 15.32 -18.59 -14.00
C ASP A 146 15.81 -17.30 -14.68
N LYS A 147 15.01 -16.25 -14.67
CA LYS A 147 15.32 -14.95 -15.30
C LYS A 147 15.96 -13.95 -14.35
N LEU A 148 15.81 -14.16 -13.05
CA LEU A 148 16.38 -13.35 -11.97
C LEU A 148 16.09 -11.84 -12.06
N PRO A 149 14.84 -11.39 -12.32
CA PRO A 149 14.51 -9.99 -12.21
C PRO A 149 14.70 -9.49 -10.78
N GLN A 150 14.88 -8.18 -10.56
CA GLN A 150 14.78 -7.64 -9.21
C GLN A 150 13.36 -7.86 -8.68
N PHE A 151 13.21 -8.58 -7.57
CA PHE A 151 11.92 -8.89 -6.96
C PHE A 151 11.65 -7.98 -5.77
N ILE A 152 10.70 -7.05 -5.90
CA ILE A 152 10.33 -6.11 -4.82
C ILE A 152 9.08 -6.64 -4.11
N TYR A 153 9.25 -7.04 -2.85
CA TYR A 153 8.16 -7.57 -2.02
C TYR A 153 7.64 -6.54 -1.03
N PHE A 154 6.31 -6.42 -0.98
CA PHE A 154 5.62 -5.57 0.00
C PHE A 154 5.25 -6.33 1.25
N SER A 155 6.02 -6.09 2.29
CA SER A 155 5.76 -6.51 3.67
C SER A 155 4.87 -5.49 4.42
N SER A 156 5.09 -5.28 5.69
CA SER A 156 4.33 -4.35 6.53
C SER A 156 5.11 -4.03 7.81
N SER A 157 4.93 -2.84 8.39
CA SER A 157 5.41 -2.52 9.74
C SER A 157 4.82 -3.42 10.83
N MET A 158 3.71 -4.11 10.55
CA MET A 158 3.10 -5.03 11.52
C MET A 158 3.94 -6.27 11.81
N VAL A 159 4.96 -6.58 11.00
CA VAL A 159 5.90 -7.68 11.26
C VAL A 159 6.72 -7.46 12.54
N TYR A 160 6.90 -6.21 12.96
CA TYR A 160 7.64 -5.89 14.19
C TYR A 160 6.88 -6.23 15.48
N GLY A 161 5.54 -6.30 15.44
CA GLY A 161 4.70 -6.42 16.64
C GLY A 161 4.64 -5.10 17.41
N ASN A 162 4.79 -5.14 18.74
CA ASN A 162 4.83 -3.95 19.59
C ASN A 162 6.17 -3.22 19.46
N PHE A 163 6.13 -1.87 19.48
CA PHE A 163 7.33 -1.03 19.29
C PHE A 163 8.01 -0.65 20.63
N ASP A 164 7.37 -0.90 21.75
CA ASP A 164 7.88 -0.63 23.12
C ASP A 164 8.36 0.84 23.30
N GLY A 165 7.71 1.79 22.62
CA GLY A 165 7.97 3.23 22.72
C GLY A 165 9.18 3.75 21.93
N GLU A 166 9.94 2.90 21.25
CA GLU A 166 11.14 3.27 20.51
C GLU A 166 10.90 3.49 19.02
N SER A 167 11.82 4.17 18.34
CA SER A 167 11.89 4.19 16.87
C SER A 167 12.45 2.86 16.38
N VAL A 168 11.74 2.20 15.47
CA VAL A 168 12.05 0.84 15.03
C VAL A 168 12.88 0.86 13.74
N THR A 169 14.07 0.24 13.79
CA THR A 169 14.94 0.01 12.63
C THR A 169 14.64 -1.33 11.96
N GLU A 170 15.16 -1.55 10.75
CA GLU A 170 14.98 -2.80 10.00
C GLU A 170 15.61 -4.02 10.68
N ASP A 171 16.59 -3.80 11.55
CA ASP A 171 17.33 -4.86 12.27
C ASP A 171 16.61 -5.35 13.53
N ARG A 172 15.52 -4.67 13.94
CA ARG A 172 14.72 -5.12 15.08
C ARG A 172 14.16 -6.53 14.85
N ILE A 173 14.22 -7.36 15.86
CA ILE A 173 13.63 -8.71 15.85
C ILE A 173 12.12 -8.59 15.60
N CYS A 174 11.64 -9.24 14.55
CA CYS A 174 10.23 -9.27 14.22
C CYS A 174 9.46 -10.22 15.13
N ASN A 175 8.34 -9.74 15.69
CA ASN A 175 7.43 -10.51 16.52
C ASN A 175 5.98 -10.26 16.08
N PRO A 176 5.57 -10.81 14.90
CA PRO A 176 4.28 -10.49 14.28
C PRO A 176 3.10 -10.96 15.14
N LEU A 177 2.08 -10.10 15.29
CA LEU A 177 0.82 -10.40 15.95
C LEU A 177 -0.32 -10.56 14.94
N GLY A 178 -1.07 -11.66 15.04
CA GLY A 178 -2.20 -11.99 14.17
C GLY A 178 -1.81 -12.51 12.79
N ILE A 179 -2.82 -13.01 12.07
CA ILE A 179 -2.64 -13.75 10.81
C ILE A 179 -1.98 -12.89 9.72
N TYR A 180 -2.41 -11.65 9.55
CA TYR A 180 -1.87 -10.74 8.53
C TYR A 180 -0.36 -10.51 8.69
N ALA A 181 0.06 -10.16 9.90
CA ALA A 181 1.46 -9.86 10.19
C ALA A 181 2.34 -11.11 10.04
N SER A 182 1.85 -12.26 10.52
CA SER A 182 2.54 -13.55 10.37
C SER A 182 2.74 -13.93 8.91
N LEU A 183 1.71 -13.78 8.06
CA LEU A 183 1.82 -14.09 6.63
C LEU A 183 2.77 -13.11 5.92
N LYS A 184 2.77 -11.83 6.28
CA LYS A 184 3.73 -10.85 5.72
C LYS A 184 5.17 -11.22 6.08
N PHE A 185 5.42 -11.59 7.33
CA PHE A 185 6.75 -12.03 7.77
C PHE A 185 7.18 -13.37 7.14
N SER A 186 6.26 -14.33 7.03
CA SER A 186 6.51 -15.58 6.29
C SER A 186 6.89 -15.30 4.84
N GLY A 187 6.20 -14.35 4.19
CA GLY A 187 6.54 -13.92 2.82
C GLY A 187 7.96 -13.36 2.71
N GLU A 188 8.43 -12.55 3.69
CA GLU A 188 9.82 -12.10 3.73
C GLU A 188 10.81 -13.28 3.76
N LYS A 189 10.54 -14.29 4.58
CA LYS A 189 11.39 -15.48 4.71
C LYS A 189 11.40 -16.31 3.43
N ILE A 190 10.27 -16.45 2.75
CA ILE A 190 10.17 -17.14 1.48
C ILE A 190 11.00 -16.40 0.41
N VAL A 191 10.87 -15.09 0.29
CA VAL A 191 11.67 -14.27 -0.64
C VAL A 191 13.17 -14.44 -0.39
N MET A 192 13.60 -14.36 0.88
CA MET A 192 15.00 -14.60 1.26
C MET A 192 15.47 -16.02 0.91
N GLY A 193 14.59 -17.03 1.09
CA GLY A 193 14.87 -18.41 0.72
C GLY A 193 15.11 -18.56 -0.79
N TYR A 194 14.32 -17.91 -1.63
CA TYR A 194 14.55 -17.89 -3.08
C TYR A 194 15.87 -17.21 -3.46
N ASN A 195 16.27 -16.16 -2.75
CA ASN A 195 17.59 -15.58 -2.95
C ASN A 195 18.72 -16.55 -2.56
N GLN A 196 18.58 -17.24 -1.43
CA GLN A 196 19.61 -18.20 -0.96
C GLN A 196 19.81 -19.37 -1.93
N VAL A 197 18.72 -19.88 -2.52
CA VAL A 197 18.77 -21.10 -3.37
C VAL A 197 19.01 -20.77 -4.84
N PHE A 198 18.38 -19.70 -5.35
CA PHE A 198 18.38 -19.37 -6.78
C PHE A 198 19.10 -18.06 -7.11
N ASN A 199 19.64 -17.35 -6.10
CA ASN A 199 20.25 -16.02 -6.25
C ASN A 199 19.28 -14.95 -6.79
N LEU A 200 17.96 -15.11 -6.62
CA LEU A 200 16.98 -14.12 -7.05
C LEU A 200 17.19 -12.80 -6.27
N PRO A 201 17.55 -11.69 -6.94
CA PRO A 201 17.79 -10.44 -6.24
C PRO A 201 16.47 -9.86 -5.72
N TYR A 202 16.44 -9.44 -4.44
CA TYR A 202 15.22 -8.94 -3.84
C TYR A 202 15.38 -7.56 -3.19
N THR A 203 14.25 -6.90 -2.95
CA THR A 203 14.11 -5.77 -2.04
C THR A 203 12.81 -5.91 -1.27
N ILE A 204 12.84 -5.78 0.05
CA ILE A 204 11.65 -5.87 0.90
C ILE A 204 11.30 -4.48 1.41
N ILE A 205 10.03 -4.07 1.25
CA ILE A 205 9.50 -2.79 1.71
C ILE A 205 8.57 -3.02 2.89
N ARG A 206 8.81 -2.35 4.01
CA ARG A 206 7.96 -2.33 5.21
C ARG A 206 7.29 -0.96 5.35
N PRO A 207 6.11 -0.75 4.75
CA PRO A 207 5.35 0.50 4.88
C PRO A 207 4.53 0.53 6.16
N SER A 208 4.07 1.73 6.56
CA SER A 208 3.13 1.94 7.67
C SER A 208 2.01 2.90 7.30
N ALA A 209 0.82 2.68 7.87
CA ALA A 209 -0.35 3.56 7.92
C ALA A 209 -0.59 4.42 6.65
N LEU A 210 -0.58 3.77 5.48
CA LEU A 210 -0.71 4.43 4.18
C LEU A 210 -2.07 5.11 4.01
N TYR A 211 -2.07 6.32 3.44
CA TYR A 211 -3.26 7.07 3.08
C TYR A 211 -3.05 7.87 1.78
N GLY A 212 -4.14 8.33 1.20
CA GLY A 212 -4.13 9.14 -0.03
C GLY A 212 -5.34 8.85 -0.92
N GLU A 213 -5.41 9.55 -2.04
CA GLU A 213 -6.55 9.58 -2.94
C GLU A 213 -6.90 8.21 -3.51
N ARG A 214 -8.19 7.96 -3.68
CA ARG A 214 -8.75 6.70 -4.23
C ARG A 214 -8.47 5.46 -3.37
N CYS A 215 -8.06 5.62 -2.09
CA CYS A 215 -7.97 4.50 -1.16
C CYS A 215 -9.37 3.94 -0.85
N VAL A 216 -9.49 2.61 -0.72
CA VAL A 216 -10.74 1.91 -0.41
C VAL A 216 -10.63 0.99 0.80
N SER A 217 -9.54 1.08 1.56
CA SER A 217 -9.29 0.20 2.70
C SER A 217 -10.03 0.61 3.98
N ARG A 218 -10.64 1.80 4.00
CA ARG A 218 -11.37 2.38 5.13
C ARG A 218 -10.60 2.29 6.46
N ARG A 219 -9.30 2.58 6.44
CA ARG A 219 -8.49 2.74 7.65
C ARG A 219 -8.92 3.98 8.42
N VAL A 220 -8.47 4.15 9.65
CA VAL A 220 -8.92 5.18 10.60
C VAL A 220 -9.04 6.57 9.97
N GLY A 221 -8.02 7.05 9.27
CA GLY A 221 -8.06 8.37 8.64
C GLY A 221 -9.12 8.49 7.55
N GLN A 222 -9.24 7.48 6.68
CA GLN A 222 -10.29 7.43 5.66
C GLN A 222 -11.68 7.40 6.30
N ALA A 223 -11.87 6.60 7.34
CA ALA A 223 -13.14 6.51 8.07
C ALA A 223 -13.53 7.87 8.70
N PHE A 224 -12.56 8.62 9.22
CA PHE A 224 -12.79 9.95 9.77
C PHE A 224 -13.31 10.93 8.70
N ILE A 225 -12.67 10.99 7.53
CA ILE A 225 -13.12 11.87 6.44
C ILE A 225 -14.53 11.46 5.96
N GLU A 226 -14.78 10.17 5.76
CA GLU A 226 -16.07 9.67 5.29
C GLU A 226 -17.20 9.93 6.28
N ASN A 227 -16.94 9.74 7.58
CA ASN A 227 -17.89 10.09 8.63
C ASN A 227 -18.15 11.61 8.66
N ALA A 228 -17.09 12.42 8.57
CA ALA A 228 -17.19 13.86 8.55
C ALA A 228 -18.04 14.40 7.40
N LEU A 229 -17.81 13.90 6.18
CA LEU A 229 -18.59 14.25 4.99
C LEU A 229 -20.07 13.81 5.09
N SER A 230 -20.33 12.76 5.88
CA SER A 230 -21.69 12.26 6.15
C SER A 230 -22.34 12.91 7.39
N GLY A 231 -21.72 13.94 7.99
CA GLY A 231 -22.22 14.59 9.20
C GLY A 231 -22.19 13.72 10.46
N LYS A 232 -21.41 12.63 10.47
CA LYS A 232 -21.26 11.70 11.59
C LYS A 232 -20.04 12.02 12.41
N ASP A 233 -20.13 11.81 13.74
CA ASP A 233 -19.01 11.98 14.66
C ASP A 233 -17.84 11.06 14.34
N LEU A 234 -16.64 11.48 14.73
CA LEU A 234 -15.43 10.67 14.61
C LEU A 234 -15.42 9.58 15.71
N SER A 235 -15.04 8.36 15.33
CA SER A 235 -15.01 7.21 16.22
C SER A 235 -13.57 6.74 16.39
N VAL A 236 -13.02 6.90 17.59
CA VAL A 236 -11.65 6.52 17.96
C VAL A 236 -11.71 5.26 18.83
N ASN A 237 -10.96 4.23 18.49
CA ASN A 237 -10.79 3.06 19.35
C ASN A 237 -9.63 3.33 20.31
N GLY A 238 -9.83 3.05 21.60
CA GLY A 238 -8.92 3.44 22.67
C GLY A 238 -9.11 4.91 23.08
N ASP A 239 -8.11 5.47 23.71
CA ASP A 239 -8.06 6.87 24.20
C ASP A 239 -7.50 7.86 23.15
N GLY A 240 -7.14 7.36 21.97
CA GLY A 240 -6.55 8.14 20.90
C GLY A 240 -5.05 8.45 21.07
N ASN A 241 -4.39 7.88 22.07
CA ASN A 241 -2.96 8.01 22.26
C ASN A 241 -2.13 7.02 21.44
N ASP A 242 -2.75 5.99 20.86
CA ASP A 242 -2.09 5.10 19.91
C ASP A 242 -1.44 5.92 18.78
N SER A 243 -0.18 5.63 18.48
CA SER A 243 0.62 6.34 17.50
C SER A 243 0.81 5.51 16.24
N LEU A 244 0.79 6.16 15.08
CA LEU A 244 1.05 5.56 13.78
C LEU A 244 1.99 6.43 12.95
N ASP A 245 2.92 5.80 12.25
CA ASP A 245 3.72 6.46 11.23
C ASP A 245 2.90 6.54 9.94
N PHE A 246 2.16 7.66 9.80
CA PHE A 246 1.28 7.90 8.67
C PHE A 246 2.10 8.29 7.45
N THR A 247 1.95 7.55 6.38
CA THR A 247 2.70 7.76 5.15
C THR A 247 1.77 8.10 3.99
N TYR A 248 1.97 9.28 3.40
CA TYR A 248 1.22 9.69 2.21
C TYR A 248 1.67 8.87 1.00
N ILE A 249 0.74 8.60 0.09
CA ILE A 249 0.99 7.71 -1.04
C ILE A 249 2.12 8.17 -1.97
N ASP A 250 2.29 9.48 -2.17
CA ASP A 250 3.34 10.01 -3.03
C ASP A 250 4.73 9.77 -2.44
N ASP A 251 4.90 9.85 -1.10
CA ASP A 251 6.16 9.55 -0.42
C ASP A 251 6.50 8.05 -0.54
N LEU A 252 5.50 7.17 -0.36
CA LEU A 252 5.72 5.75 -0.56
C LEU A 252 6.15 5.45 -2.00
N VAL A 253 5.47 6.03 -3.00
CA VAL A 253 5.79 5.84 -4.41
C VAL A 253 7.20 6.35 -4.73
N GLN A 254 7.62 7.47 -4.13
CA GLN A 254 9.00 7.96 -4.23
C GLN A 254 9.98 6.90 -3.70
N GLY A 255 9.76 6.42 -2.48
CA GLY A 255 10.66 5.45 -1.84
C GLY A 255 10.80 4.16 -2.66
N ILE A 256 9.67 3.61 -3.18
CA ILE A 256 9.71 2.43 -4.03
C ILE A 256 10.52 2.70 -5.32
N THR A 257 10.23 3.83 -5.97
CA THR A 257 10.90 4.20 -7.22
C THR A 257 12.43 4.29 -7.05
N LEU A 258 12.89 4.77 -5.89
CA LEU A 258 14.32 4.84 -5.55
C LEU A 258 14.96 3.46 -5.31
N THR A 259 14.20 2.41 -5.04
CA THR A 259 14.75 1.05 -4.89
C THR A 259 14.95 0.34 -6.23
N ILE A 260 14.31 0.80 -7.29
CA ILE A 260 14.33 0.14 -8.59
C ILE A 260 15.70 0.37 -9.24
N ASP A 261 16.34 -0.72 -9.69
CA ASP A 261 17.65 -0.73 -10.35
C ASP A 261 18.74 0.03 -9.55
N GLN A 262 18.64 -0.04 -8.22
CA GLN A 262 19.60 0.56 -7.31
C GLN A 262 20.44 -0.55 -6.64
N PRO A 263 21.75 -0.67 -6.97
CA PRO A 263 22.58 -1.76 -6.41
C PRO A 263 22.56 -1.80 -4.88
N LYS A 264 22.45 -0.64 -4.21
CA LYS A 264 22.38 -0.55 -2.75
C LYS A 264 21.03 -1.02 -2.17
N ALA A 265 20.02 -1.25 -3.02
CA ALA A 265 18.71 -1.77 -2.61
C ALA A 265 18.61 -3.29 -2.73
N ILE A 266 19.54 -3.93 -3.49
CA ILE A 266 19.53 -5.37 -3.71
C ILE A 266 19.82 -6.11 -2.40
N ASN A 267 18.98 -7.13 -2.11
CA ASN A 267 19.07 -7.96 -0.92
C ASN A 267 18.96 -7.16 0.39
N GLN A 268 18.14 -6.10 0.37
CA GLN A 268 17.91 -5.22 1.51
C GLN A 268 16.44 -5.17 1.90
N ILE A 269 16.20 -4.82 3.17
CA ILE A 269 14.90 -4.46 3.72
C ILE A 269 14.92 -2.97 4.02
N PHE A 270 13.83 -2.26 3.71
CA PHE A 270 13.68 -0.85 4.01
C PHE A 270 12.33 -0.54 4.67
N ASN A 271 12.37 0.26 5.72
CA ASN A 271 11.22 1.03 6.16
C ASN A 271 11.01 2.19 5.19
N ILE A 272 9.90 2.20 4.48
CA ILE A 272 9.52 3.32 3.61
C ILE A 272 8.24 3.93 4.19
N THR A 273 8.45 4.93 5.04
CA THR A 273 7.41 5.65 5.78
C THR A 273 7.78 7.13 5.86
N TYR A 274 6.94 7.94 6.52
CA TYR A 274 7.31 9.33 6.78
C TYR A 274 8.45 9.47 7.80
N GLY A 275 8.58 8.50 8.72
CA GLY A 275 9.64 8.48 9.73
C GLY A 275 9.35 9.33 10.97
N SER A 276 8.08 9.67 11.19
CA SER A 276 7.65 10.40 12.40
C SER A 276 6.18 10.10 12.69
N ALA A 277 5.92 9.32 13.75
CA ALA A 277 4.57 8.92 14.13
C ALA A 277 3.76 10.09 14.69
N ARG A 278 2.44 10.00 14.55
CA ARG A 278 1.44 10.90 15.11
C ARG A 278 0.37 10.10 15.84
N LYS A 279 -0.16 10.70 16.92
CA LYS A 279 -1.28 10.12 17.67
C LYS A 279 -2.58 10.17 16.85
N ILE A 280 -3.47 9.23 17.10
CA ILE A 280 -4.81 9.23 16.48
C ILE A 280 -5.59 10.50 16.82
N ASN A 281 -5.42 11.05 18.04
CA ASN A 281 -6.03 12.31 18.43
C ASN A 281 -5.53 13.47 17.54
N GLN A 282 -4.25 13.52 17.17
CA GLN A 282 -3.73 14.56 16.26
C GLN A 282 -4.37 14.46 14.88
N LEU A 283 -4.55 13.24 14.36
CA LEU A 283 -5.27 13.01 13.11
C LEU A 283 -6.74 13.46 13.22
N ALA A 284 -7.42 13.18 14.33
CA ALA A 284 -8.80 13.59 14.58
C ALA A 284 -8.94 15.13 14.61
N GLU A 285 -7.99 15.84 15.22
CA GLU A 285 -7.99 17.31 15.24
C GLU A 285 -7.75 17.92 13.85
N ILE A 286 -6.92 17.32 13.00
CA ILE A 286 -6.78 17.73 11.58
C ILE A 286 -8.12 17.61 10.85
N VAL A 287 -8.87 16.55 11.07
CA VAL A 287 -10.20 16.39 10.45
C VAL A 287 -11.18 17.40 11.02
N LYS A 288 -11.23 17.62 12.34
CA LYS A 288 -12.09 18.60 12.98
C LYS A 288 -11.83 20.03 12.49
N SER A 289 -10.57 20.41 12.25
CA SER A 289 -10.25 21.74 11.70
C SER A 289 -10.87 21.97 10.33
N SER A 290 -11.07 20.91 9.54
CA SER A 290 -11.74 20.94 8.24
C SER A 290 -13.27 20.77 8.32
N PHE A 291 -13.80 20.27 9.46
CA PHE A 291 -15.21 19.98 9.73
C PHE A 291 -15.55 20.31 11.20
N PRO A 292 -15.72 21.60 11.56
CA PRO A 292 -15.68 22.09 12.95
C PRO A 292 -16.82 21.61 13.86
N ASN A 293 -17.93 21.11 13.33
CA ASN A 293 -19.10 20.73 14.15
C ASN A 293 -19.09 19.27 14.62
N LEU A 294 -17.99 18.53 14.41
CA LEU A 294 -17.90 17.12 14.75
C LEU A 294 -17.45 16.90 16.19
N LYS A 295 -17.97 15.85 16.81
CA LYS A 295 -17.52 15.34 18.10
C LYS A 295 -16.61 14.11 17.89
N ILE A 296 -15.72 13.87 18.87
CA ILE A 296 -14.93 12.65 18.92
C ILE A 296 -15.57 11.73 19.97
N LYS A 297 -15.87 10.49 19.58
CA LYS A 297 -16.34 9.42 20.45
C LYS A 297 -15.26 8.37 20.62
N TYR A 298 -15.01 7.97 21.83
CA TYR A 298 -14.01 6.95 22.18
C TYR A 298 -14.69 5.61 22.45
N ASN A 299 -14.18 4.54 21.85
CA ASN A 299 -14.65 3.16 22.02
C ASN A 299 -13.55 2.33 22.69
N PRO A 300 -13.86 1.14 23.21
CA PRO A 300 -12.84 0.21 23.70
C PRO A 300 -11.74 -0.05 22.66
N ARG A 301 -10.49 -0.20 23.11
CA ARG A 301 -9.35 -0.55 22.26
C ARG A 301 -9.46 -2.03 21.82
N ASP A 302 -9.05 -2.31 20.59
CA ASP A 302 -8.87 -3.69 20.10
C ASP A 302 -7.57 -4.26 20.67
N GLU A 303 -7.64 -5.30 21.48
CA GLU A 303 -6.51 -5.95 22.16
C GLU A 303 -5.51 -6.61 21.19
N LEU A 304 -5.96 -6.97 19.97
CA LEU A 304 -5.11 -7.55 18.93
C LEU A 304 -4.34 -6.49 18.12
N MET A 305 -4.57 -5.20 18.39
CA MET A 305 -3.81 -4.14 17.73
C MET A 305 -2.49 -3.91 18.47
N PRO A 306 -1.33 -4.11 17.79
CA PRO A 306 -0.03 -3.86 18.41
C PRO A 306 0.15 -2.38 18.72
N GLU A 307 0.91 -2.09 19.77
CA GLU A 307 1.40 -0.75 20.05
C GLU A 307 2.45 -0.37 19.01
N ARG A 308 2.21 0.70 18.29
CA ARG A 308 3.07 1.17 17.20
C ARG A 308 3.60 2.56 17.48
N GLY A 309 4.55 2.99 16.67
CA GLY A 309 5.21 4.28 16.79
C GLY A 309 5.94 4.63 15.50
N THR A 310 7.07 5.30 15.64
CA THR A 310 7.92 5.73 14.54
C THR A 310 8.73 4.56 13.97
N LEU A 311 8.86 4.51 12.66
CA LEU A 311 9.86 3.68 11.99
C LEU A 311 11.05 4.55 11.58
N SER A 312 12.28 4.13 11.92
CA SER A 312 13.47 4.81 11.38
C SER A 312 13.54 4.61 9.87
N ILE A 313 13.80 5.71 9.17
CA ILE A 313 14.04 5.75 7.72
C ILE A 313 15.51 6.06 7.40
N ASP A 314 16.40 6.03 8.38
CA ASP A 314 17.81 6.43 8.22
C ASP A 314 18.54 5.56 7.20
N LYS A 315 18.22 4.27 7.14
CA LYS A 315 18.74 3.36 6.12
C LYS A 315 18.32 3.77 4.72
N ALA A 316 17.02 4.07 4.53
CA ALA A 316 16.49 4.52 3.24
C ALA A 316 17.08 5.88 2.84
N LYS A 317 17.23 6.83 3.78
CA LYS A 317 17.91 8.10 3.54
C LYS A 317 19.35 7.90 3.10
N LYS A 318 20.11 7.11 3.85
CA LYS A 318 21.56 6.89 3.61
C LYS A 318 21.86 6.15 2.29
N LEU A 319 21.08 5.11 1.99
CA LEU A 319 21.36 4.23 0.85
C LEU A 319 20.66 4.64 -0.44
N LEU A 320 19.48 5.24 -0.34
CA LEU A 320 18.59 5.54 -1.47
C LEU A 320 18.41 7.05 -1.70
N GLY A 321 18.76 7.91 -0.74
CA GLY A 321 18.43 9.34 -0.78
C GLY A 321 16.92 9.58 -0.60
N TYR A 322 16.23 8.71 0.14
CA TYR A 322 14.79 8.85 0.40
C TYR A 322 14.50 10.03 1.32
N GLU A 323 13.69 10.97 0.84
CA GLU A 323 13.29 12.17 1.58
C GLU A 323 11.76 12.35 1.46
N PRO A 324 10.96 11.86 2.41
CA PRO A 324 9.51 12.05 2.40
C PRO A 324 9.16 13.52 2.56
N SER A 325 8.16 14.00 1.81
CA SER A 325 7.83 15.41 1.69
C SER A 325 6.51 15.80 2.34
N PHE A 326 5.68 14.82 2.75
CA PHE A 326 4.33 15.08 3.23
C PHE A 326 4.17 14.70 4.71
N PRO A 327 4.42 15.64 5.67
CA PRO A 327 4.01 15.43 7.05
C PRO A 327 2.49 15.20 7.10
N LEU A 328 2.01 14.52 8.16
CA LEU A 328 0.59 14.21 8.30
C LEU A 328 -0.30 15.47 8.14
N GLU A 329 0.15 16.56 8.71
CA GLU A 329 -0.55 17.85 8.74
C GLU A 329 -0.86 18.38 7.33
N ASP A 330 0.08 18.23 6.40
CA ASP A 330 -0.06 18.71 5.02
C ASP A 330 -0.69 17.64 4.11
N GLY A 331 -0.18 16.42 4.18
CA GLY A 331 -0.66 15.31 3.34
C GLY A 331 -2.11 14.96 3.62
N PHE A 332 -2.55 15.05 4.89
CA PHE A 332 -3.93 14.72 5.24
C PHE A 332 -4.92 15.81 4.85
N VAL A 333 -4.53 17.09 4.92
CA VAL A 333 -5.33 18.21 4.40
C VAL A 333 -5.51 18.07 2.87
N LYS A 334 -4.44 17.71 2.15
CA LYS A 334 -4.52 17.42 0.71
C LYS A 334 -5.51 16.28 0.41
N TYR A 335 -5.48 15.21 1.21
CA TYR A 335 -6.41 14.09 1.08
C TYR A 335 -7.86 14.48 1.39
N ILE A 336 -8.10 15.30 2.42
CA ILE A 336 -9.44 15.87 2.72
C ILE A 336 -9.95 16.71 1.56
N ASN A 337 -9.11 17.56 0.97
CA ASN A 337 -9.50 18.42 -0.14
C ASN A 337 -9.89 17.61 -1.37
N TRP A 338 -9.14 16.54 -1.69
CA TRP A 338 -9.54 15.60 -2.75
C TRP A 338 -10.92 14.97 -2.47
N TYR A 339 -11.20 14.57 -1.23
CA TYR A 339 -12.51 14.05 -0.86
C TYR A 339 -13.64 15.07 -1.03
N LYS A 340 -13.41 16.32 -0.62
CA LYS A 340 -14.38 17.41 -0.80
C LYS A 340 -14.70 17.65 -2.28
N GLU A 341 -13.66 17.73 -3.13
CA GLU A 341 -13.84 17.88 -4.58
C GLU A 341 -14.57 16.68 -5.20
N PHE A 342 -14.21 15.47 -4.77
CA PHE A 342 -14.88 14.25 -5.26
C PHE A 342 -16.36 14.22 -4.82
N ALA A 343 -16.67 14.61 -3.59
CA ALA A 343 -18.03 14.69 -3.09
C ALA A 343 -18.87 15.75 -3.82
N GLN A 344 -18.29 16.90 -4.15
CA GLN A 344 -18.96 17.93 -4.97
C GLN A 344 -19.31 17.42 -6.37
N LYS A 345 -18.44 16.63 -6.99
CA LYS A 345 -18.69 16.02 -8.31
C LYS A 345 -19.67 14.85 -8.26
N ASN A 346 -19.80 14.19 -7.10
CA ASN A 346 -20.59 12.97 -6.91
C ASN A 346 -21.42 13.02 -5.62
N PRO A 347 -22.32 14.00 -5.47
CA PRO A 347 -23.02 14.24 -4.19
C PRO A 347 -23.85 13.04 -3.72
N SER A 348 -24.45 12.28 -4.64
CA SER A 348 -25.26 11.09 -4.31
C SER A 348 -24.49 9.99 -3.56
N LEU A 349 -23.15 9.95 -3.69
CA LEU A 349 -22.30 8.95 -3.03
C LEU A 349 -22.03 9.26 -1.54
N PHE A 350 -22.41 10.45 -1.08
CA PHE A 350 -22.13 10.96 0.28
C PHE A 350 -23.39 11.32 1.07
N ILE A 351 -24.57 11.25 0.44
CA ILE A 351 -25.85 11.41 1.13
C ILE A 351 -26.13 10.11 1.89
N ASN A 352 -26.45 10.22 3.18
CA ASN A 352 -26.88 9.07 3.98
C ASN A 352 -28.11 8.41 3.35
N LYS A 353 -27.98 7.17 2.92
CA LYS A 353 -29.11 6.27 2.64
C LYS A 353 -29.59 5.63 3.94
#